data_b7900d52307e79d466ad01abb89ad279
#
_entry.id   b7900d52307e79d466ad01abb89ad279
#
_cell.length_a   1.000
_cell.length_b   1.000
_cell.length_c   1.000
_cell.angle_alpha   90.00
_cell.angle_beta   90.00
_cell.angle_gamma   90.00
#
_symmetry.space_group_name_H-M   'P 1'
#
loop_
_entity.id
_entity.type
_entity.pdbx_description
1 polymer ?
#
loop_
_entity_poly.entity_id
_entity_poly.type
_entity_poly.pdbx_seq_one_letter_code
_entity_poly.pdbx_strand_id
1 'polypeptide(L)'
;MGMNRLTLGLIVNPWAGIGGPVGLKGSDDRELVAQALQEGAERRAAGRAQRCLSRLRGKLAERAASNDSQLLTVMTCSGGMGELEAAAAGFAPQVVFDGPAEDSSAEDTCQAARKLQQAGVDLLLFVGGDGTARDVCRAVGEELPVLGIPSGVKMHSGVFAISPEGAAEVVLAMMSGELVDLRLQEVRDIDEAAFRQGVVKSQYYGEMQVPECGHFIQSTKQGGREVEELVLDDIAADLRERLEDDVYYLIGAGTTPRALMDELGLPNSLLGIDVVCNEQLVAADVSGVELEALLRQHRGRAVIVLSVTGGQGSLIGRGNQQLTPWVLHRVGRDNVWVLATKSKIKALQGRPLLMDSNDVTLDAAWQGYIPVTTGYHDQILYPLGVDFEADTDAAHTPIDINAVGSDTAGPDALEP
;
A
#
# COMPACT_ATOMS: atom_id res chain seq x y z
N MET A 1 5.37 25.68 18.21
CA MET A 1 4.25 26.18 17.40
C MET A 1 2.98 25.55 17.96
N GLY A 2 1.92 26.33 18.19
CA GLY A 2 0.63 25.79 18.67
C GLY A 2 -0.02 24.98 17.58
N MET A 3 -0.73 23.88 17.94
CA MET A 3 -1.51 23.11 16.98
C MET A 3 -2.89 23.78 16.77
N ASN A 4 -3.37 23.74 15.54
CA ASN A 4 -4.69 24.21 15.19
C ASN A 4 -5.76 23.15 15.55
N ARG A 5 -6.97 23.61 15.84
CA ARG A 5 -8.11 22.71 15.99
C ARG A 5 -8.48 22.14 14.64
N LEU A 6 -8.85 20.85 14.62
CA LEU A 6 -9.32 20.16 13.42
C LEU A 6 -10.53 19.29 13.78
N THR A 7 -11.57 19.39 12.96
CA THR A 7 -12.74 18.50 13.00
C THR A 7 -12.60 17.47 11.87
N LEU A 8 -12.32 16.24 12.24
CA LEU A 8 -12.05 15.13 11.33
C LEU A 8 -13.30 14.29 11.14
N GLY A 9 -13.78 14.15 9.91
CA GLY A 9 -14.77 13.16 9.55
C GLY A 9 -14.11 11.80 9.31
N LEU A 10 -14.75 10.72 9.72
CA LEU A 10 -14.27 9.36 9.47
C LEU A 10 -15.39 8.48 8.94
N ILE A 11 -15.15 7.84 7.79
CA ILE A 11 -16.01 6.77 7.24
C ILE A 11 -15.15 5.53 7.02
N VAL A 12 -15.59 4.39 7.51
CA VAL A 12 -14.98 3.09 7.22
C VAL A 12 -15.96 2.28 6.38
N ASN A 13 -15.53 1.83 5.21
CA ASN A 13 -16.27 0.82 4.47
C ASN A 13 -15.82 -0.56 4.96
N PRO A 14 -16.62 -1.26 5.78
CA PRO A 14 -16.21 -2.52 6.41
C PRO A 14 -15.98 -3.66 5.40
N TRP A 15 -16.46 -3.50 4.18
CA TRP A 15 -16.34 -4.49 3.10
C TRP A 15 -15.10 -4.27 2.23
N ALA A 16 -14.42 -3.15 2.38
CA ALA A 16 -13.25 -2.85 1.57
C ALA A 16 -12.05 -3.72 1.96
N GLY A 17 -11.31 -4.20 0.94
CA GLY A 17 -10.08 -4.97 1.11
C GLY A 17 -10.24 -6.45 1.42
N ILE A 18 -11.45 -7.00 1.44
CA ILE A 18 -11.73 -8.43 1.69
C ILE A 18 -11.14 -9.31 0.58
N GLY A 19 -11.21 -8.88 -0.68
CA GLY A 19 -10.85 -9.70 -1.82
C GLY A 19 -9.36 -9.95 -2.05
N GLY A 20 -8.47 -9.23 -1.34
CA GLY A 20 -7.04 -9.26 -1.65
C GLY A 20 -6.38 -10.64 -1.58
N PRO A 21 -6.43 -11.34 -0.44
CA PRO A 21 -5.74 -12.63 -0.29
C PRO A 21 -6.36 -13.77 -1.12
N VAL A 22 -7.65 -13.67 -1.41
CA VAL A 22 -8.39 -14.69 -2.18
C VAL A 22 -8.48 -14.37 -3.67
N GLY A 23 -7.79 -13.30 -4.13
CA GLY A 23 -7.74 -12.94 -5.55
C GLY A 23 -9.03 -12.32 -6.10
N LEU A 24 -9.97 -11.92 -5.25
CA LEU A 24 -11.18 -11.22 -5.68
C LEU A 24 -10.83 -9.82 -6.19
N LYS A 25 -11.40 -9.45 -7.31
CA LYS A 25 -11.10 -8.21 -8.04
C LYS A 25 -12.07 -7.07 -7.73
N GLY A 26 -12.82 -7.17 -6.61
CA GLY A 26 -13.77 -6.17 -6.12
C GLY A 26 -14.56 -6.70 -4.94
N SER A 27 -15.27 -5.82 -4.22
CA SER A 27 -16.13 -6.18 -3.10
C SER A 27 -17.61 -5.85 -3.36
N ASP A 28 -17.97 -5.52 -4.60
CA ASP A 28 -19.33 -5.12 -4.97
C ASP A 28 -20.30 -6.32 -5.09
N ASP A 29 -19.77 -7.52 -5.28
CA ASP A 29 -20.54 -8.77 -5.34
C ASP A 29 -20.59 -9.45 -3.97
N ARG A 30 -21.74 -9.34 -3.30
CA ARG A 30 -21.93 -9.86 -1.94
C ARG A 30 -21.83 -11.37 -1.82
N GLU A 31 -22.21 -12.11 -2.86
CA GLU A 31 -22.13 -13.59 -2.85
C GLU A 31 -20.65 -14.01 -2.89
N LEU A 32 -19.85 -13.37 -3.75
CA LEU A 32 -18.41 -13.60 -3.82
C LEU A 32 -17.70 -13.19 -2.53
N VAL A 33 -18.11 -12.07 -1.93
CA VAL A 33 -17.56 -11.62 -0.64
C VAL A 33 -17.92 -12.61 0.48
N ALA A 34 -19.15 -13.12 0.52
CA ALA A 34 -19.56 -14.13 1.52
C ALA A 34 -18.76 -15.42 1.35
N GLN A 35 -18.53 -15.86 0.11
CA GLN A 35 -17.69 -17.02 -0.18
C GLN A 35 -16.25 -16.77 0.26
N ALA A 36 -15.68 -15.62 -0.05
CA ALA A 36 -14.32 -15.26 0.36
C ALA A 36 -14.13 -15.30 1.89
N LEU A 37 -15.11 -14.79 2.64
CA LEU A 37 -15.09 -14.86 4.10
C LEU A 37 -15.16 -16.29 4.63
N GLN A 38 -15.92 -17.18 3.97
CA GLN A 38 -15.93 -18.61 4.30
C GLN A 38 -14.59 -19.28 3.97
N GLU A 39 -13.88 -18.80 2.98
CA GLU A 39 -12.54 -19.26 2.59
C GLU A 39 -11.41 -18.63 3.45
N GLY A 40 -11.77 -17.83 4.45
CA GLY A 40 -10.80 -17.26 5.41
C GLY A 40 -10.31 -15.85 5.06
N ALA A 41 -10.96 -15.16 4.14
CA ALA A 41 -10.64 -13.74 3.89
C ALA A 41 -10.98 -12.87 5.10
N GLU A 42 -10.11 -11.92 5.40
CA GLU A 42 -10.25 -11.01 6.53
C GLU A 42 -10.79 -9.64 6.10
N ARG A 43 -11.58 -9.02 6.98
CA ARG A 43 -12.01 -7.62 6.85
C ARG A 43 -10.86 -6.70 7.22
N ARG A 44 -10.20 -6.08 6.24
CA ARG A 44 -8.98 -5.30 6.47
C ARG A 44 -9.22 -3.83 6.76
N ALA A 45 -10.37 -3.29 6.38
CA ALA A 45 -10.67 -1.86 6.51
C ALA A 45 -10.56 -1.38 7.97
N ALA A 46 -11.10 -2.12 8.93
CA ALA A 46 -11.03 -1.78 10.35
C ALA A 46 -9.57 -1.67 10.84
N GLY A 47 -8.73 -2.66 10.51
CA GLY A 47 -7.30 -2.62 10.85
C GLY A 47 -6.56 -1.45 10.21
N ARG A 48 -6.90 -1.09 8.97
CA ARG A 48 -6.33 0.09 8.29
C ARG A 48 -6.73 1.40 8.97
N ALA A 49 -8.01 1.54 9.36
CA ALA A 49 -8.47 2.67 10.14
C ALA A 49 -7.71 2.78 11.47
N GLN A 50 -7.61 1.66 12.20
CA GLN A 50 -6.92 1.61 13.49
C GLN A 50 -5.45 2.00 13.39
N ARG A 51 -4.72 1.56 12.36
CA ARG A 51 -3.32 1.94 12.13
C ARG A 51 -3.18 3.46 11.97
N CYS A 52 -3.99 4.07 11.11
CA CYS A 52 -4.00 5.52 10.94
C CYS A 52 -4.30 6.24 12.25
N LEU A 53 -5.39 5.87 12.91
CA LEU A 53 -5.87 6.54 14.12
C LEU A 53 -4.92 6.33 15.31
N SER A 54 -4.36 5.14 15.47
CA SER A 54 -3.37 4.86 16.53
C SER A 54 -2.08 5.66 16.32
N ARG A 55 -1.60 5.77 15.06
CA ARG A 55 -0.46 6.64 14.73
C ARG A 55 -0.76 8.09 15.09
N LEU A 56 -1.92 8.59 14.65
CA LEU A 56 -2.36 9.94 14.95
C LEU A 56 -2.46 10.19 16.46
N ARG A 57 -3.07 9.26 17.21
CA ARG A 57 -3.20 9.36 18.67
C ARG A 57 -1.85 9.35 19.38
N GLY A 58 -0.93 8.46 18.95
CA GLY A 58 0.42 8.39 19.51
C GLY A 58 1.18 9.70 19.34
N LYS A 59 1.19 10.24 18.11
CA LYS A 59 1.87 11.52 17.82
C LYS A 59 1.24 12.72 18.52
N LEU A 60 -0.08 12.74 18.67
CA LEU A 60 -0.77 13.76 19.45
C LEU A 60 -0.41 13.66 20.94
N ALA A 61 -0.30 12.45 21.50
CA ALA A 61 0.10 12.25 22.89
C ALA A 61 1.56 12.65 23.15
N GLU A 62 2.48 12.37 22.22
CA GLU A 62 3.88 12.82 22.29
C GLU A 62 3.99 14.36 22.30
N ARG A 63 3.14 15.04 21.53
CA ARG A 63 3.09 16.51 21.45
C ARG A 63 2.30 17.15 22.58
N ALA A 64 1.37 16.40 23.19
CA ALA A 64 0.47 16.87 24.25
C ALA A 64 1.10 16.93 25.67
N ALA A 65 2.44 17.00 25.79
CA ALA A 65 3.09 17.35 27.07
C ALA A 65 2.64 18.72 27.64
N SER A 66 1.74 19.41 26.95
CA SER A 66 1.06 20.65 27.35
C SER A 66 -0.43 20.57 26.98
N ASN A 67 -1.28 20.25 27.91
CA ASN A 67 -2.74 20.58 28.07
C ASN A 67 -3.69 20.58 26.84
N ASP A 68 -3.41 19.91 25.73
CA ASP A 68 -4.09 20.11 24.45
C ASP A 68 -4.91 18.92 23.93
N SER A 69 -5.53 18.14 24.83
CA SER A 69 -6.37 16.99 24.46
C SER A 69 -7.68 17.32 23.70
N GLN A 70 -7.94 18.59 23.40
CA GLN A 70 -9.15 19.06 22.71
C GLN A 70 -8.92 19.57 21.27
N LEU A 71 -7.74 19.36 20.70
CA LEU A 71 -7.43 19.92 19.37
C LEU A 71 -8.00 19.11 18.21
N LEU A 72 -8.30 17.83 18.40
CA LEU A 72 -8.88 16.98 17.36
C LEU A 72 -10.26 16.45 17.81
N THR A 73 -11.28 16.84 17.06
CA THR A 73 -12.62 16.25 17.18
C THR A 73 -12.81 15.23 16.07
N VAL A 74 -13.21 14.01 16.43
CA VAL A 74 -13.52 12.97 15.42
C VAL A 74 -15.04 12.83 15.35
N MET A 75 -15.61 13.10 14.18
CA MET A 75 -17.00 12.84 13.84
C MET A 75 -17.08 11.62 12.91
N THR A 76 -18.04 10.74 13.13
CA THR A 76 -18.08 9.47 12.42
C THR A 76 -19.50 8.88 12.32
N CYS A 77 -19.58 7.68 11.78
CA CYS A 77 -20.81 6.90 11.67
C CYS A 77 -20.83 5.80 12.72
N SER A 78 -22.01 5.37 13.14
CA SER A 78 -22.19 4.33 14.15
C SER A 78 -21.55 2.99 13.77
N GLY A 79 -21.19 2.22 14.78
CA GLY A 79 -20.71 0.84 14.65
C GLY A 79 -19.41 0.72 13.83
N GLY A 80 -19.36 -0.30 12.96
CA GLY A 80 -18.18 -0.61 12.11
C GLY A 80 -17.98 0.35 10.93
N MET A 81 -18.79 1.40 10.82
CA MET A 81 -18.57 2.47 9.84
C MET A 81 -17.64 3.60 10.37
N GLY A 82 -16.97 3.38 11.51
CA GLY A 82 -15.91 4.27 12.03
C GLY A 82 -15.93 4.48 13.54
N GLU A 83 -17.07 4.33 14.22
CA GLU A 83 -17.17 4.53 15.67
C GLU A 83 -16.29 3.54 16.43
N LEU A 84 -16.39 2.26 16.09
CA LEU A 84 -15.62 1.21 16.77
C LEU A 84 -14.11 1.39 16.57
N GLU A 85 -13.70 1.77 15.39
CA GLU A 85 -12.28 1.99 15.05
C GLU A 85 -11.73 3.22 15.76
N ALA A 86 -12.49 4.31 15.82
CA ALA A 86 -12.10 5.53 16.51
C ALA A 86 -12.02 5.29 18.03
N ALA A 87 -13.01 4.61 18.61
CA ALA A 87 -13.03 4.26 20.02
C ALA A 87 -11.87 3.31 20.39
N ALA A 88 -11.59 2.30 19.55
CA ALA A 88 -10.48 1.37 19.76
C ALA A 88 -9.11 2.07 19.71
N ALA A 89 -8.97 3.15 18.94
CA ALA A 89 -7.77 3.98 18.90
C ALA A 89 -7.68 5.01 20.06
N GLY A 90 -8.66 5.01 20.99
CA GLY A 90 -8.66 5.88 22.16
C GLY A 90 -9.21 7.29 21.91
N PHE A 91 -9.94 7.51 20.82
CA PHE A 91 -10.71 8.73 20.61
C PHE A 91 -12.12 8.60 21.23
N ALA A 92 -12.76 9.74 21.48
CA ALA A 92 -14.17 9.83 21.87
C ALA A 92 -14.96 10.36 20.65
N PRO A 93 -15.37 9.51 19.71
CA PRO A 93 -15.99 9.97 18.48
C PRO A 93 -17.40 10.50 18.70
N GLN A 94 -17.80 11.49 17.90
CA GLN A 94 -19.17 11.99 17.83
C GLN A 94 -19.86 11.30 16.64
N VAL A 95 -20.89 10.52 16.91
CA VAL A 95 -21.68 9.85 15.87
C VAL A 95 -22.66 10.84 15.27
N VAL A 96 -22.57 11.08 13.96
CA VAL A 96 -23.44 12.01 13.21
C VAL A 96 -24.34 11.30 12.19
N PHE A 97 -24.06 10.04 11.92
CA PHE A 97 -24.86 9.18 11.05
C PHE A 97 -25.04 7.81 11.69
N ASP A 98 -26.31 7.42 11.84
CA ASP A 98 -26.68 6.13 12.39
C ASP A 98 -26.85 5.14 11.22
N GLY A 99 -25.75 4.51 10.85
CA GLY A 99 -25.68 3.56 9.75
C GLY A 99 -26.08 2.13 10.17
N PRO A 100 -26.19 1.21 9.21
CA PRO A 100 -26.47 -0.19 9.50
C PRO A 100 -25.30 -0.82 10.28
N ALA A 101 -25.65 -1.62 11.31
CA ALA A 101 -24.67 -2.17 12.24
C ALA A 101 -23.61 -3.09 11.57
N GLU A 102 -23.98 -3.84 10.54
CA GLU A 102 -23.13 -4.85 9.91
C GLU A 102 -23.08 -4.79 8.37
N ASP A 103 -24.05 -4.20 7.71
CA ASP A 103 -24.30 -4.40 6.28
C ASP A 103 -24.39 -3.07 5.51
N SER A 104 -23.33 -2.26 5.59
CA SER A 104 -23.30 -0.98 4.90
C SER A 104 -23.26 -1.14 3.37
N SER A 105 -23.95 -0.24 2.68
CA SER A 105 -24.03 -0.14 1.23
C SER A 105 -23.31 1.11 0.70
N ALA A 106 -23.19 1.21 -0.62
CA ALA A 106 -22.72 2.43 -1.30
C ALA A 106 -23.57 3.66 -0.95
N GLU A 107 -24.89 3.47 -0.79
CA GLU A 107 -25.81 4.56 -0.43
C GLU A 107 -25.59 5.03 1.02
N ASP A 108 -25.32 4.09 1.96
CA ASP A 108 -24.97 4.45 3.34
C ASP A 108 -23.66 5.27 3.38
N THR A 109 -22.67 4.91 2.57
CA THR A 109 -21.44 5.68 2.42
C THR A 109 -21.71 7.10 1.92
N CYS A 110 -22.59 7.24 0.91
CA CYS A 110 -22.97 8.56 0.40
C CYS A 110 -23.74 9.40 1.45
N GLN A 111 -24.67 8.79 2.18
CA GLN A 111 -25.42 9.48 3.22
C GLN A 111 -24.51 9.90 4.38
N ALA A 112 -23.62 9.02 4.80
CA ALA A 112 -22.60 9.30 5.80
C ALA A 112 -21.71 10.50 5.40
N ALA A 113 -21.21 10.52 4.17
CA ALA A 113 -20.37 11.60 3.66
C ALA A 113 -21.13 12.95 3.66
N ARG A 114 -22.39 12.98 3.20
CA ARG A 114 -23.22 14.18 3.24
C ARG A 114 -23.49 14.65 4.67
N LYS A 115 -23.73 13.73 5.61
CA LYS A 115 -23.96 14.08 7.02
C LYS A 115 -22.72 14.66 7.67
N LEU A 116 -21.54 14.13 7.40
CA LEU A 116 -20.29 14.67 7.89
C LEU A 116 -19.99 16.04 7.27
N GLN A 117 -20.23 16.23 5.98
CA GLN A 117 -20.13 17.53 5.33
C GLN A 117 -21.09 18.55 5.98
N GLN A 118 -22.35 18.19 6.21
CA GLN A 118 -23.33 19.05 6.89
C GLN A 118 -22.95 19.36 8.35
N ALA A 119 -22.23 18.45 9.01
CA ALA A 119 -21.70 18.65 10.36
C ALA A 119 -20.48 19.58 10.39
N GLY A 120 -19.94 19.99 9.24
CA GLY A 120 -18.85 20.95 9.12
C GLY A 120 -17.48 20.36 9.47
N VAL A 121 -17.18 19.12 9.05
CA VAL A 121 -15.84 18.56 9.18
C VAL A 121 -14.87 19.29 8.26
N ASP A 122 -13.64 19.49 8.73
CA ASP A 122 -12.57 20.18 7.97
C ASP A 122 -11.91 19.26 6.96
N LEU A 123 -11.86 17.97 7.25
CA LEU A 123 -11.31 16.91 6.41
C LEU A 123 -12.12 15.62 6.61
N LEU A 124 -12.46 14.96 5.51
CA LEU A 124 -13.08 13.64 5.53
C LEU A 124 -12.05 12.56 5.24
N LEU A 125 -11.69 11.75 6.24
CA LEU A 125 -11.00 10.50 6.04
C LEU A 125 -12.01 9.41 5.67
N PHE A 126 -11.72 8.65 4.62
CA PHE A 126 -12.50 7.46 4.30
C PHE A 126 -11.59 6.25 4.08
N VAL A 127 -12.01 5.09 4.58
CA VAL A 127 -11.26 3.84 4.46
C VAL A 127 -11.94 2.98 3.41
N GLY A 128 -11.24 2.74 2.29
CA GLY A 128 -11.87 2.05 1.17
C GLY A 128 -10.95 1.78 0.00
N GLY A 129 -11.56 1.46 -1.14
CA GLY A 129 -10.95 1.40 -2.47
C GLY A 129 -11.61 2.39 -3.43
N ASP A 130 -11.36 2.23 -4.75
CA ASP A 130 -11.88 3.13 -5.79
C ASP A 130 -13.42 3.22 -5.78
N GLY A 131 -14.14 2.11 -5.54
CA GLY A 131 -15.60 2.13 -5.38
C GLY A 131 -16.05 3.03 -4.23
N THR A 132 -15.36 3.00 -3.08
CA THR A 132 -15.65 3.90 -1.95
C THR A 132 -15.31 5.34 -2.30
N ALA A 133 -14.19 5.59 -3.00
CA ALA A 133 -13.83 6.92 -3.49
C ALA A 133 -14.89 7.49 -4.43
N ARG A 134 -15.41 6.67 -5.35
CA ARG A 134 -16.53 7.03 -6.24
C ARG A 134 -17.79 7.42 -5.45
N ASP A 135 -18.13 6.66 -4.42
CA ASP A 135 -19.35 6.93 -3.62
C ASP A 135 -19.19 8.21 -2.79
N VAL A 136 -18.01 8.46 -2.22
CA VAL A 136 -17.69 9.72 -1.53
C VAL A 136 -17.72 10.88 -2.52
N CYS A 137 -17.09 10.77 -3.70
CA CYS A 137 -17.08 11.79 -4.75
C CYS A 137 -18.52 12.16 -5.18
N ARG A 138 -19.38 11.17 -5.39
CA ARG A 138 -20.80 11.39 -5.71
C ARG A 138 -21.54 12.15 -4.60
N ALA A 139 -21.11 12.03 -3.36
CA ALA A 139 -21.78 12.64 -2.22
C ALA A 139 -21.34 14.07 -1.95
N VAL A 140 -20.03 14.36 -2.00
CA VAL A 140 -19.45 15.64 -1.55
C VAL A 140 -18.77 16.44 -2.68
N GLY A 141 -18.49 15.83 -3.85
CA GLY A 141 -17.85 16.52 -4.96
C GLY A 141 -16.52 17.17 -4.56
N GLU A 142 -16.34 18.43 -4.98
CA GLU A 142 -15.15 19.25 -4.72
C GLU A 142 -15.29 20.13 -3.46
N GLU A 143 -16.43 20.10 -2.77
CA GLU A 143 -16.74 21.06 -1.70
C GLU A 143 -16.08 20.72 -0.35
N LEU A 144 -15.70 19.46 -0.13
CA LEU A 144 -15.11 19.00 1.11
C LEU A 144 -13.75 18.36 0.83
N PRO A 145 -12.67 18.80 1.50
CA PRO A 145 -11.38 18.09 1.43
C PRO A 145 -11.53 16.65 1.91
N VAL A 146 -10.97 15.72 1.13
CA VAL A 146 -11.03 14.29 1.45
C VAL A 146 -9.65 13.67 1.39
N LEU A 147 -9.44 12.58 2.14
CA LEU A 147 -8.25 11.76 2.04
C LEU A 147 -8.60 10.29 2.26
N GLY A 148 -8.32 9.46 1.26
CA GLY A 148 -8.56 8.03 1.33
C GLY A 148 -7.46 7.30 2.09
N ILE A 149 -7.84 6.45 3.05
CA ILE A 149 -6.96 5.44 3.66
C ILE A 149 -7.09 4.17 2.82
N PRO A 150 -5.98 3.72 2.21
CA PRO A 150 -6.03 2.62 1.25
C PRO A 150 -6.36 1.29 1.92
N SER A 151 -7.44 0.63 1.50
CA SER A 151 -7.77 -0.74 1.90
C SER A 151 -8.11 -1.65 0.71
N GLY A 152 -8.31 -1.09 -0.48
CA GLY A 152 -8.54 -1.84 -1.71
C GLY A 152 -7.29 -2.55 -2.23
N VAL A 153 -7.51 -3.52 -3.14
CA VAL A 153 -6.43 -4.32 -3.73
C VAL A 153 -5.67 -3.52 -4.79
N LYS A 154 -6.36 -2.77 -5.61
CA LYS A 154 -5.79 -1.93 -6.67
C LYS A 154 -6.58 -0.62 -6.74
N MET A 155 -5.87 0.48 -6.71
CA MET A 155 -6.48 1.80 -6.68
C MET A 155 -5.89 2.69 -7.77
N HIS A 156 -6.79 3.34 -8.51
CA HIS A 156 -6.49 4.19 -9.67
C HIS A 156 -6.76 5.66 -9.39
N SER A 157 -7.54 5.93 -8.33
CA SER A 157 -7.86 7.29 -7.90
C SER A 157 -6.66 7.95 -7.22
N GLY A 158 -6.45 9.23 -7.48
CA GLY A 158 -5.42 10.05 -6.86
C GLY A 158 -5.73 10.52 -5.44
N VAL A 159 -6.86 10.13 -4.89
CA VAL A 159 -7.39 10.64 -3.61
C VAL A 159 -6.92 9.88 -2.37
N PHE A 160 -6.02 8.91 -2.55
CA PHE A 160 -5.55 8.06 -1.45
C PHE A 160 -4.18 8.48 -0.94
N ALA A 161 -4.00 8.43 0.37
CA ALA A 161 -2.68 8.41 0.97
C ALA A 161 -1.91 7.15 0.53
N ILE A 162 -0.60 7.18 0.65
CA ILE A 162 0.27 6.04 0.29
C ILE A 162 0.02 4.87 1.26
N SER A 163 -0.19 5.19 2.54
CA SER A 163 -0.44 4.21 3.60
C SER A 163 -1.39 4.79 4.66
N PRO A 164 -1.91 3.98 5.59
CA PRO A 164 -2.64 4.47 6.74
C PRO A 164 -1.85 5.48 7.58
N GLU A 165 -0.56 5.21 7.79
CA GLU A 165 0.35 6.10 8.52
C GLU A 165 0.56 7.42 7.75
N GLY A 166 0.72 7.36 6.42
CA GLY A 166 0.80 8.55 5.58
C GLY A 166 -0.43 9.45 5.69
N ALA A 167 -1.62 8.87 5.81
CA ALA A 167 -2.84 9.63 6.07
C ALA A 167 -2.77 10.35 7.43
N ALA A 168 -2.26 9.69 8.47
CA ALA A 168 -2.07 10.31 9.78
C ALA A 168 -1.08 11.48 9.72
N GLU A 169 0.02 11.37 8.97
CA GLU A 169 1.01 12.45 8.82
C GLU A 169 0.41 13.66 8.10
N VAL A 170 -0.43 13.47 7.09
CA VAL A 170 -1.15 14.58 6.44
C VAL A 170 -2.04 15.32 7.43
N VAL A 171 -2.81 14.59 8.25
CA VAL A 171 -3.64 15.18 9.31
C VAL A 171 -2.79 15.97 10.31
N LEU A 172 -1.66 15.41 10.75
CA LEU A 172 -0.72 16.07 11.68
C LEU A 172 -0.11 17.34 11.07
N ALA A 173 0.24 17.32 9.79
CA ALA A 173 0.77 18.48 9.08
C ALA A 173 -0.28 19.63 9.04
N MET A 174 -1.54 19.30 8.72
CA MET A 174 -2.64 20.28 8.77
C MET A 174 -2.80 20.89 10.16
N MET A 175 -2.79 20.06 11.21
CA MET A 175 -2.90 20.53 12.60
C MET A 175 -1.70 21.36 13.04
N SER A 176 -0.50 21.05 12.54
CA SER A 176 0.74 21.82 12.84
C SER A 176 0.78 23.17 12.12
N GLY A 177 -0.17 23.46 11.23
CA GLY A 177 -0.17 24.66 10.41
C GLY A 177 0.93 24.68 9.36
N GLU A 178 1.40 23.50 8.96
CA GLU A 178 2.29 23.38 7.82
C GLU A 178 1.54 23.79 6.54
N LEU A 179 2.29 24.26 5.55
CA LEU A 179 1.70 24.58 4.25
C LEU A 179 1.28 23.28 3.56
N VAL A 180 -0.02 23.03 3.61
CA VAL A 180 -0.65 21.89 2.96
C VAL A 180 -1.45 22.45 1.79
N ASP A 181 -1.01 22.16 0.57
CA ASP A 181 -1.74 22.52 -0.63
C ASP A 181 -2.97 21.64 -0.80
N LEU A 182 -4.08 22.24 -1.23
CA LEU A 182 -5.25 21.51 -1.68
C LEU A 182 -5.21 21.37 -3.19
N ARG A 183 -5.29 20.16 -3.70
CA ARG A 183 -5.30 19.89 -5.14
C ARG A 183 -6.49 19.03 -5.52
N LEU A 184 -7.05 19.31 -6.70
CA LEU A 184 -8.04 18.44 -7.31
C LEU A 184 -7.35 17.17 -7.79
N GLN A 185 -7.90 16.03 -7.37
CA GLN A 185 -7.41 14.71 -7.74
C GLN A 185 -8.53 13.88 -8.34
N GLU A 186 -8.22 13.19 -9.44
CA GLU A 186 -9.19 12.40 -10.16
C GLU A 186 -9.63 11.17 -9.38
N VAL A 187 -10.93 10.92 -9.42
CA VAL A 187 -11.56 9.69 -8.97
C VAL A 187 -11.79 8.78 -10.18
N ARG A 188 -11.16 7.63 -10.15
CA ARG A 188 -11.24 6.62 -11.21
C ARG A 188 -11.61 5.27 -10.61
N ASP A 189 -12.43 4.52 -11.34
CA ASP A 189 -12.76 3.15 -10.96
C ASP A 189 -12.67 2.25 -12.20
N ILE A 190 -12.45 0.97 -11.98
CA ILE A 190 -12.36 0.00 -13.09
C ILE A 190 -13.75 -0.56 -13.37
N ASP A 191 -14.07 -0.68 -14.65
CA ASP A 191 -15.17 -1.52 -15.10
C ASP A 191 -14.83 -3.00 -14.82
N GLU A 192 -15.35 -3.52 -13.71
CA GLU A 192 -15.11 -4.90 -13.29
C GLU A 192 -15.57 -5.94 -14.31
N ALA A 193 -16.61 -5.63 -15.09
CA ALA A 193 -17.11 -6.56 -16.12
C ALA A 193 -16.13 -6.65 -17.31
N ALA A 194 -15.60 -5.50 -17.76
CA ALA A 194 -14.56 -5.46 -18.78
C ALA A 194 -13.26 -6.08 -18.26
N PHE A 195 -12.97 -5.86 -16.98
CA PHE A 195 -11.78 -6.38 -16.32
C PHE A 195 -11.77 -7.93 -16.22
N ARG A 196 -12.91 -8.56 -15.90
CA ARG A 196 -13.06 -10.03 -15.92
C ARG A 196 -12.83 -10.63 -17.32
N GLN A 197 -12.95 -9.80 -18.38
CA GLN A 197 -12.68 -10.19 -19.77
C GLN A 197 -11.24 -9.86 -20.19
N GLY A 198 -10.35 -9.46 -19.25
CA GLY A 198 -8.96 -9.13 -19.53
C GLY A 198 -8.74 -7.70 -20.07
N VAL A 199 -9.78 -6.85 -20.09
CA VAL A 199 -9.71 -5.47 -20.57
C VAL A 199 -9.70 -4.51 -19.39
N VAL A 200 -8.57 -3.82 -19.14
CA VAL A 200 -8.50 -2.74 -18.14
C VAL A 200 -9.11 -1.48 -18.73
N LYS A 201 -10.32 -1.16 -18.33
CA LYS A 201 -10.99 0.09 -18.69
C LYS A 201 -11.22 0.89 -17.41
N SER A 202 -10.40 1.91 -17.20
CA SER A 202 -10.61 2.89 -16.13
C SER A 202 -11.62 3.93 -16.58
N GLN A 203 -12.62 4.18 -15.76
CA GLN A 203 -13.64 5.20 -15.98
C GLN A 203 -13.40 6.36 -15.00
N TYR A 204 -13.50 7.58 -15.51
CA TYR A 204 -13.47 8.80 -14.73
C TYR A 204 -14.85 9.07 -14.12
N TYR A 205 -14.87 9.42 -12.82
CA TYR A 205 -16.11 9.70 -12.07
C TYR A 205 -16.21 11.12 -11.53
N GLY A 206 -15.11 11.86 -11.49
CA GLY A 206 -15.06 13.23 -10.98
C GLY A 206 -13.74 13.55 -10.34
N GLU A 207 -13.70 14.66 -9.63
CA GLU A 207 -12.53 15.15 -8.89
C GLU A 207 -12.93 15.48 -7.45
N MET A 208 -11.97 15.35 -6.52
CA MET A 208 -12.13 15.76 -5.14
C MET A 208 -10.90 16.56 -4.69
N GLN A 209 -11.10 17.49 -3.77
CA GLN A 209 -10.00 18.21 -3.13
C GLN A 209 -9.24 17.29 -2.18
N VAL A 210 -7.94 17.18 -2.34
CA VAL A 210 -7.07 16.33 -1.52
C VAL A 210 -5.95 17.18 -0.94
N PRO A 211 -5.73 17.15 0.40
CA PRO A 211 -4.61 17.84 1.00
C PRO A 211 -3.30 17.17 0.61
N GLU A 212 -2.39 17.91 0.01
CA GLU A 212 -1.05 17.47 -0.38
C GLU A 212 -0.02 17.96 0.62
N CYS A 213 0.62 17.02 1.31
CA CYS A 213 1.73 17.30 2.19
C CYS A 213 2.93 16.46 1.74
N GLY A 214 3.91 17.09 1.11
CA GLY A 214 5.12 16.45 0.64
C GLY A 214 4.83 15.20 -0.20
N HIS A 215 5.24 14.02 0.28
CA HIS A 215 5.21 12.77 -0.48
C HIS A 215 4.19 11.73 0.01
N PHE A 216 3.22 12.13 0.85
CA PHE A 216 2.29 11.19 1.48
C PHE A 216 1.05 10.86 0.65
N ILE A 217 0.92 11.44 -0.55
CA ILE A 217 -0.23 11.24 -1.44
C ILE A 217 0.16 10.44 -2.69
N GLN A 218 -0.78 9.66 -3.15
CA GLN A 218 -0.64 8.85 -4.35
C GLN A 218 -0.63 9.74 -5.60
N SER A 219 0.48 9.77 -6.36
CA SER A 219 0.49 10.44 -7.65
C SER A 219 -0.24 9.63 -8.72
N THR A 220 -1.06 10.30 -9.55
CA THR A 220 -1.65 9.70 -10.74
C THR A 220 -0.56 9.42 -11.78
N LYS A 221 -0.70 8.32 -12.52
CA LYS A 221 0.24 7.98 -13.60
C LYS A 221 0.16 9.02 -14.72
N GLN A 222 1.12 9.94 -14.78
CA GLN A 222 1.33 10.81 -15.96
C GLN A 222 2.42 10.23 -16.85
N GLY A 223 2.14 10.15 -18.13
CA GLY A 223 2.78 9.36 -19.15
C GLY A 223 4.22 9.70 -19.54
N GLY A 224 4.85 8.70 -20.10
CA GLY A 224 6.10 8.71 -20.85
C GLY A 224 6.23 7.34 -21.52
N ARG A 225 5.49 7.13 -22.61
CA ARG A 225 5.23 5.79 -23.15
C ARG A 225 6.36 5.19 -23.99
N GLU A 226 7.09 5.97 -24.75
CA GLU A 226 8.04 5.43 -25.75
C GLU A 226 9.40 5.01 -25.20
N VAL A 227 9.92 5.70 -24.17
CA VAL A 227 11.21 5.34 -23.55
C VAL A 227 11.04 4.20 -22.54
N GLU A 228 9.84 4.07 -21.95
CA GLU A 228 9.54 3.05 -20.96
C GLU A 228 9.45 1.65 -21.57
N GLU A 229 8.95 1.51 -22.80
CA GLU A 229 8.83 0.19 -23.46
C GLU A 229 10.19 -0.47 -23.69
N LEU A 230 11.18 0.26 -24.19
CA LEU A 230 12.52 -0.27 -24.38
C LEU A 230 13.21 -0.73 -23.08
N VAL A 231 13.01 0.04 -22.00
CA VAL A 231 13.53 -0.33 -20.68
C VAL A 231 12.84 -1.58 -20.13
N LEU A 232 11.55 -1.76 -20.43
CA LEU A 232 10.83 -2.97 -20.03
C LEU A 232 11.32 -4.20 -20.77
N ASP A 233 11.63 -4.08 -22.06
CA ASP A 233 12.23 -5.15 -22.86
C ASP A 233 13.64 -5.53 -22.32
N ASP A 234 14.46 -4.53 -21.96
CA ASP A 234 15.77 -4.74 -21.35
C ASP A 234 15.66 -5.48 -20.01
N ILE A 235 14.71 -5.09 -19.15
CA ILE A 235 14.47 -5.78 -17.87
C ILE A 235 13.98 -7.22 -18.13
N ALA A 236 13.08 -7.43 -19.09
CA ALA A 236 12.57 -8.75 -19.42
C ALA A 236 13.67 -9.70 -19.91
N ALA A 237 14.57 -9.20 -20.78
CA ALA A 237 15.71 -9.96 -21.27
C ALA A 237 16.68 -10.37 -20.14
N ASP A 238 17.01 -9.43 -19.23
CA ASP A 238 17.84 -9.73 -18.04
C ASP A 238 17.20 -10.80 -17.16
N LEU A 239 15.88 -10.69 -16.91
CA LEU A 239 15.19 -11.67 -16.08
C LEU A 239 15.15 -13.05 -16.72
N ARG A 240 14.91 -13.12 -18.04
CA ARG A 240 14.86 -14.39 -18.77
C ARG A 240 16.16 -15.15 -18.68
N GLU A 241 17.30 -14.47 -18.81
CA GLU A 241 18.62 -15.09 -18.67
C GLU A 241 18.89 -15.62 -17.24
N ARG A 242 18.20 -15.09 -16.25
CA ARG A 242 18.34 -15.49 -14.85
C ARG A 242 17.36 -16.58 -14.41
N LEU A 243 16.46 -17.03 -15.29
CA LEU A 243 15.56 -18.13 -14.98
C LEU A 243 16.36 -19.44 -14.86
N GLU A 244 16.06 -20.20 -13.84
CA GLU A 244 16.65 -21.49 -13.52
C GLU A 244 15.60 -22.59 -13.65
N ASP A 245 16.02 -23.80 -14.01
CA ASP A 245 15.15 -24.97 -14.08
C ASP A 245 14.63 -25.36 -12.69
N ASP A 246 13.41 -25.88 -12.65
CA ASP A 246 12.75 -26.37 -11.43
C ASP A 246 12.56 -25.32 -10.32
N VAL A 247 12.60 -24.04 -10.66
CA VAL A 247 12.30 -22.92 -9.77
C VAL A 247 10.90 -22.39 -10.08
N TYR A 248 10.10 -22.13 -9.03
CA TYR A 248 8.83 -21.44 -9.16
C TYR A 248 9.03 -19.93 -9.12
N TYR A 249 8.62 -19.26 -10.20
CA TYR A 249 8.60 -17.81 -10.29
C TYR A 249 7.18 -17.30 -10.08
N LEU A 250 6.97 -16.55 -9.00
CA LEU A 250 5.70 -15.95 -8.64
C LEU A 250 5.66 -14.55 -9.23
N ILE A 251 5.07 -14.44 -10.41
CA ILE A 251 5.08 -13.21 -11.22
C ILE A 251 3.92 -12.34 -10.78
N GLY A 252 4.25 -11.20 -10.18
CA GLY A 252 3.25 -10.24 -9.69
C GLY A 252 2.63 -9.40 -10.80
N ALA A 253 1.58 -8.69 -10.43
CA ALA A 253 0.87 -7.78 -11.33
C ALA A 253 1.71 -6.56 -11.75
N GLY A 254 1.44 -6.02 -12.91
CA GLY A 254 2.01 -4.78 -13.40
C GLY A 254 2.65 -4.89 -14.78
N THR A 255 2.92 -3.72 -15.39
CA THR A 255 3.48 -3.65 -16.75
C THR A 255 4.91 -4.21 -16.82
N THR A 256 5.72 -4.03 -15.76
CA THR A 256 7.10 -4.49 -15.76
C THR A 256 7.21 -6.03 -15.64
N PRO A 257 6.54 -6.72 -14.69
CA PRO A 257 6.50 -8.19 -14.68
C PRO A 257 5.83 -8.77 -15.93
N ARG A 258 4.84 -8.07 -16.49
CA ARG A 258 4.20 -8.48 -17.74
C ARG A 258 5.19 -8.58 -18.89
N ALA A 259 6.16 -7.67 -18.99
CA ALA A 259 7.17 -7.71 -20.06
C ALA A 259 7.92 -9.05 -20.06
N LEU A 260 8.22 -9.64 -18.89
CA LEU A 260 8.79 -10.99 -18.81
C LEU A 260 7.83 -12.05 -19.35
N MET A 261 6.54 -11.97 -19.03
CA MET A 261 5.56 -12.94 -19.54
C MET A 261 5.40 -12.84 -21.06
N ASP A 262 5.40 -11.61 -21.60
CA ASP A 262 5.34 -11.35 -23.03
C ASP A 262 6.63 -11.91 -23.73
N GLU A 263 7.81 -11.74 -23.13
CA GLU A 263 9.09 -12.29 -23.62
C GLU A 263 9.11 -13.82 -23.63
N LEU A 264 8.44 -14.45 -22.65
CA LEU A 264 8.28 -15.92 -22.58
C LEU A 264 7.13 -16.43 -23.49
N GLY A 265 6.37 -15.53 -24.10
CA GLY A 265 5.18 -15.91 -24.91
C GLY A 265 4.05 -16.49 -24.08
N LEU A 266 3.99 -16.15 -22.78
CA LEU A 266 3.00 -16.68 -21.84
C LEU A 266 1.85 -15.67 -21.61
N PRO A 267 0.62 -16.15 -21.38
CA PRO A 267 -0.46 -15.29 -20.96
C PRO A 267 -0.17 -14.71 -19.57
N ASN A 268 -0.59 -13.48 -19.32
CA ASN A 268 -0.36 -12.76 -18.08
C ASN A 268 -1.67 -12.32 -17.42
N SER A 269 -1.77 -12.49 -16.13
CA SER A 269 -2.86 -11.95 -15.31
C SER A 269 -2.59 -10.50 -14.97
N LEU A 270 -3.45 -9.59 -15.41
CA LEU A 270 -3.25 -8.13 -15.24
C LEU A 270 -3.15 -7.69 -13.79
N LEU A 271 -3.79 -8.39 -12.86
CA LEU A 271 -3.91 -8.01 -11.44
C LEU A 271 -3.68 -9.16 -10.47
N GLY A 272 -3.31 -10.32 -10.94
CA GLY A 272 -3.07 -11.51 -10.13
C GLY A 272 -1.60 -11.84 -9.99
N ILE A 273 -1.35 -12.98 -9.39
CA ILE A 273 -0.03 -13.62 -9.38
C ILE A 273 -0.11 -14.85 -10.28
N ASP A 274 0.81 -14.92 -11.22
CA ASP A 274 0.98 -16.07 -12.09
C ASP A 274 2.20 -16.87 -11.61
N VAL A 275 2.12 -18.19 -11.69
CA VAL A 275 3.22 -19.08 -11.32
C VAL A 275 3.82 -19.71 -12.58
N VAL A 276 5.11 -19.45 -12.78
CA VAL A 276 5.89 -19.95 -13.93
C VAL A 276 6.97 -20.90 -13.45
N CYS A 277 7.21 -21.99 -14.19
CA CYS A 277 8.32 -22.92 -13.96
C CYS A 277 8.78 -23.46 -15.32
N ASN A 278 10.07 -23.55 -15.53
CA ASN A 278 10.65 -24.06 -16.79
C ASN A 278 10.05 -23.36 -18.03
N GLU A 279 9.94 -22.04 -17.98
CA GLU A 279 9.32 -21.20 -19.02
C GLU A 279 7.86 -21.61 -19.38
N GLN A 280 7.17 -22.28 -18.48
CA GLN A 280 5.76 -22.68 -18.67
C GLN A 280 4.88 -22.12 -17.56
N LEU A 281 3.66 -21.75 -17.92
CA LEU A 281 2.66 -21.31 -16.95
C LEU A 281 2.15 -22.52 -16.16
N VAL A 282 2.41 -22.56 -14.87
CA VAL A 282 1.94 -23.59 -13.94
C VAL A 282 0.52 -23.28 -13.46
N ALA A 283 0.27 -22.02 -13.09
CA ALA A 283 -1.04 -21.55 -12.65
C ALA A 283 -1.15 -20.04 -12.91
N ALA A 284 -2.35 -19.58 -13.25
CA ALA A 284 -2.64 -18.18 -13.53
C ALA A 284 -3.57 -17.58 -12.48
N ASP A 285 -3.36 -16.32 -12.13
CA ASP A 285 -4.23 -15.52 -11.26
C ASP A 285 -4.57 -16.23 -9.93
N VAL A 286 -3.55 -16.81 -9.29
CA VAL A 286 -3.73 -17.61 -8.08
C VAL A 286 -4.09 -16.78 -6.87
N SER A 287 -5.00 -17.28 -6.05
CA SER A 287 -5.29 -16.75 -4.71
C SER A 287 -4.15 -17.09 -3.73
N GLY A 288 -4.14 -16.42 -2.56
CA GLY A 288 -3.16 -16.72 -1.52
C GLY A 288 -3.21 -18.18 -1.04
N VAL A 289 -4.41 -18.75 -0.94
CA VAL A 289 -4.60 -20.16 -0.53
C VAL A 289 -4.04 -21.12 -1.56
N GLU A 290 -4.33 -20.90 -2.85
CA GLU A 290 -3.79 -21.72 -3.94
C GLU A 290 -2.28 -21.60 -4.03
N LEU A 291 -1.74 -20.40 -3.85
CA LEU A 291 -0.30 -20.15 -3.85
C LEU A 291 0.39 -20.89 -2.72
N GLU A 292 -0.17 -20.86 -1.51
CA GLU A 292 0.34 -21.65 -0.39
C GLU A 292 0.28 -23.15 -0.67
N ALA A 293 -0.81 -23.64 -1.26
CA ALA A 293 -0.93 -25.05 -1.61
C ALA A 293 0.11 -25.48 -2.64
N LEU A 294 0.35 -24.69 -3.68
CA LEU A 294 1.39 -24.91 -4.68
C LEU A 294 2.79 -24.94 -4.04
N LEU A 295 3.10 -23.97 -3.16
CA LEU A 295 4.40 -23.89 -2.50
C LEU A 295 4.62 -24.98 -1.44
N ARG A 296 3.56 -25.56 -0.85
CA ARG A 296 3.64 -26.74 0.02
C ARG A 296 3.99 -28.02 -0.73
N GLN A 297 3.52 -28.13 -1.98
CA GLN A 297 3.81 -29.26 -2.86
C GLN A 297 5.19 -29.14 -3.53
N HIS A 298 5.57 -27.92 -3.91
CA HIS A 298 6.86 -27.64 -4.51
C HIS A 298 7.94 -27.47 -3.45
N ARG A 299 8.81 -28.48 -3.33
CA ARG A 299 9.91 -28.46 -2.35
C ARG A 299 11.15 -27.68 -2.83
N GLY A 300 11.16 -27.28 -4.10
CA GLY A 300 12.23 -26.53 -4.72
C GLY A 300 12.27 -25.05 -4.30
N ARG A 301 13.17 -24.33 -4.92
CA ARG A 301 13.28 -22.86 -4.75
C ARG A 301 12.09 -22.18 -5.37
N ALA A 302 11.67 -21.08 -4.76
CA ALA A 302 10.69 -20.18 -5.35
C ALA A 302 11.23 -18.74 -5.28
N VAL A 303 10.90 -17.94 -6.29
CA VAL A 303 11.30 -16.54 -6.43
C VAL A 303 10.06 -15.70 -6.64
N ILE A 304 9.94 -14.59 -5.94
CA ILE A 304 8.88 -13.60 -6.13
C ILE A 304 9.40 -12.50 -7.05
N VAL A 305 8.67 -12.21 -8.14
CA VAL A 305 9.03 -11.17 -9.11
C VAL A 305 8.00 -10.05 -9.04
N LEU A 306 8.39 -8.88 -8.54
CA LEU A 306 7.50 -7.75 -8.27
C LEU A 306 7.99 -6.48 -8.93
N SER A 307 7.05 -5.65 -9.37
CA SER A 307 7.36 -4.27 -9.73
C SER A 307 6.96 -3.31 -8.63
N VAL A 308 7.76 -2.25 -8.50
CA VAL A 308 7.42 -1.11 -7.67
C VAL A 308 6.21 -0.37 -8.25
N THR A 309 5.20 -0.11 -7.43
CA THR A 309 4.06 0.69 -7.86
C THR A 309 4.50 2.15 -8.04
N GLY A 310 4.40 2.65 -9.27
CA GLY A 310 4.87 4.00 -9.62
C GLY A 310 4.21 5.08 -8.77
N GLY A 311 5.00 6.03 -8.30
CA GLY A 311 4.56 7.16 -7.47
C GLY A 311 4.20 6.83 -6.02
N GLN A 312 3.91 5.57 -5.71
CA GLN A 312 3.50 5.12 -4.37
C GLN A 312 4.63 4.44 -3.61
N GLY A 313 5.57 3.82 -4.31
CA GLY A 313 6.66 3.07 -3.71
C GLY A 313 6.25 1.75 -3.04
N SER A 314 5.00 1.31 -3.14
CA SER A 314 4.57 0.05 -2.55
C SER A 314 5.18 -1.13 -3.32
N LEU A 315 5.87 -2.00 -2.61
CA LEU A 315 6.42 -3.25 -3.12
C LEU A 315 5.53 -4.43 -2.72
N ILE A 316 5.18 -4.53 -1.44
CA ILE A 316 4.35 -5.60 -0.88
C ILE A 316 3.14 -4.99 -0.17
N GLY A 317 1.99 -5.69 -0.26
CA GLY A 317 0.75 -5.35 0.42
C GLY A 317 -0.31 -4.75 -0.49
N ARG A 318 0.09 -3.84 -1.40
CA ARG A 318 -0.85 -3.16 -2.28
C ARG A 318 -0.85 -3.79 -3.67
N GLY A 319 -1.95 -4.47 -4.02
CA GLY A 319 -2.11 -5.12 -5.32
C GLY A 319 -1.51 -6.52 -5.42
N ASN A 320 -0.89 -7.04 -4.35
CA ASN A 320 -0.30 -8.37 -4.29
C ASN A 320 -0.51 -9.06 -2.94
N GLN A 321 -1.68 -8.87 -2.36
CA GLN A 321 -2.05 -9.41 -1.04
C GLN A 321 -2.17 -10.95 -1.04
N GLN A 322 -2.09 -11.59 -2.19
CA GLN A 322 -1.94 -13.05 -2.33
C GLN A 322 -0.60 -13.55 -1.77
N LEU A 323 0.41 -12.65 -1.69
CA LEU A 323 1.66 -12.90 -0.98
C LEU A 323 1.41 -12.81 0.53
N THR A 324 0.83 -13.87 1.08
CA THR A 324 0.56 -13.96 2.53
C THR A 324 1.88 -13.95 3.32
N PRO A 325 1.86 -13.62 4.62
CA PRO A 325 3.06 -13.74 5.45
C PRO A 325 3.72 -15.12 5.36
N TRP A 326 2.92 -16.19 5.26
CA TRP A 326 3.46 -17.54 5.09
C TRP A 326 4.22 -17.70 3.77
N VAL A 327 3.68 -17.19 2.66
CA VAL A 327 4.35 -17.21 1.34
C VAL A 327 5.67 -16.45 1.40
N LEU A 328 5.67 -15.26 1.98
CA LEU A 328 6.86 -14.42 2.13
C LEU A 328 7.92 -15.11 2.98
N HIS A 329 7.55 -15.69 4.12
CA HIS A 329 8.46 -16.48 4.95
C HIS A 329 9.01 -17.70 4.21
N ARG A 330 8.16 -18.41 3.44
CA ARG A 330 8.57 -19.60 2.68
C ARG A 330 9.57 -19.28 1.57
N VAL A 331 9.40 -18.15 0.90
CA VAL A 331 10.28 -17.72 -0.19
C VAL A 331 11.54 -17.04 0.35
N GLY A 332 11.41 -16.19 1.34
CA GLY A 332 12.52 -15.44 1.95
C GLY A 332 12.90 -14.20 1.13
N ARG A 333 13.44 -13.22 1.85
CA ARG A 333 13.79 -11.88 1.31
C ARG A 333 14.76 -11.95 0.12
N ASP A 334 15.74 -12.83 0.19
CA ASP A 334 16.81 -12.95 -0.83
C ASP A 334 16.31 -13.55 -2.16
N ASN A 335 15.10 -14.09 -2.17
CA ASN A 335 14.42 -14.60 -3.35
C ASN A 335 13.32 -13.65 -3.86
N VAL A 336 13.41 -12.36 -3.57
CA VAL A 336 12.53 -11.34 -4.12
C VAL A 336 13.28 -10.53 -5.16
N TRP A 337 12.83 -10.59 -6.40
CA TRP A 337 13.34 -9.79 -7.50
C TRP A 337 12.44 -8.56 -7.68
N VAL A 338 13.03 -7.40 -7.40
CA VAL A 338 12.33 -6.11 -7.50
C VAL A 338 12.66 -5.46 -8.83
N LEU A 339 11.63 -5.04 -9.55
CA LEU A 339 11.71 -4.44 -10.86
C LEU A 339 11.19 -3.01 -10.84
N ALA A 340 11.93 -2.08 -11.39
CA ALA A 340 11.46 -0.72 -11.59
C ALA A 340 12.27 0.00 -12.67
N THR A 341 11.61 0.82 -13.47
CA THR A 341 12.35 1.76 -14.32
C THR A 341 13.01 2.85 -13.46
N LYS A 342 14.14 3.42 -13.92
CA LYS A 342 14.80 4.53 -13.21
C LYS A 342 13.88 5.74 -13.02
N SER A 343 12.94 5.94 -13.93
CA SER A 343 11.92 6.99 -13.81
C SER A 343 10.98 6.74 -12.62
N LYS A 344 10.54 5.48 -12.40
CA LYS A 344 9.74 5.12 -11.22
C LYS A 344 10.49 5.34 -9.91
N ILE A 345 11.77 4.97 -9.87
CA ILE A 345 12.61 5.18 -8.68
C ILE A 345 12.82 6.68 -8.42
N LYS A 346 13.12 7.47 -9.45
CA LYS A 346 13.26 8.93 -9.30
C LYS A 346 11.99 9.59 -8.78
N ALA A 347 10.81 9.11 -9.19
CA ALA A 347 9.53 9.62 -8.72
C ALA A 347 9.30 9.37 -7.22
N LEU A 348 10.04 8.46 -6.58
CA LEU A 348 9.99 8.25 -5.14
C LEU A 348 10.75 9.32 -4.33
N GLN A 349 11.61 10.10 -4.98
CA GLN A 349 12.35 11.21 -4.36
C GLN A 349 13.12 10.79 -3.10
N GLY A 350 13.71 9.60 -3.11
CA GLY A 350 14.48 9.06 -1.99
C GLY A 350 13.67 8.34 -0.91
N ARG A 351 12.33 8.33 -1.00
CA ARG A 351 11.49 7.56 -0.07
C ARG A 351 11.74 6.06 -0.24
N PRO A 352 11.78 5.29 0.85
CA PRO A 352 11.96 3.85 0.77
C PRO A 352 10.80 3.17 0.04
N LEU A 353 11.05 1.98 -0.49
CA LEU A 353 9.99 1.06 -0.89
C LEU A 353 9.19 0.65 0.34
N LEU A 354 7.88 0.52 0.18
CA LEU A 354 6.99 0.20 1.28
C LEU A 354 6.66 -1.29 1.30
N MET A 355 6.71 -1.85 2.48
CA MET A 355 6.27 -3.21 2.78
C MET A 355 5.14 -3.19 3.80
N ASP A 356 4.07 -3.92 3.51
CA ASP A 356 2.88 -4.06 4.35
C ASP A 356 2.30 -5.48 4.16
N SER A 357 2.99 -6.45 4.73
CA SER A 357 2.62 -7.86 4.61
C SER A 357 1.44 -8.27 5.51
N ASN A 358 1.00 -7.41 6.42
CA ASN A 358 0.13 -7.65 7.58
C ASN A 358 0.81 -8.46 8.70
N ASP A 359 2.12 -8.66 8.65
CA ASP A 359 2.93 -9.19 9.74
C ASP A 359 4.02 -8.17 10.06
N VAL A 360 3.83 -7.42 11.14
CA VAL A 360 4.73 -6.33 11.55
C VAL A 360 6.14 -6.85 11.85
N THR A 361 6.26 -8.09 12.35
CA THR A 361 7.56 -8.72 12.64
C THR A 361 8.30 -9.02 11.34
N LEU A 362 7.61 -9.55 10.35
CA LEU A 362 8.17 -9.82 9.03
C LEU A 362 8.56 -8.52 8.33
N ASP A 363 7.70 -7.51 8.38
CA ASP A 363 7.95 -6.21 7.79
C ASP A 363 9.22 -5.57 8.39
N ALA A 364 9.35 -5.62 9.71
CA ALA A 364 10.55 -5.15 10.41
C ALA A 364 11.81 -5.95 10.05
N ALA A 365 11.70 -7.27 9.92
CA ALA A 365 12.84 -8.13 9.58
C ALA A 365 13.35 -7.94 8.15
N TRP A 366 12.51 -7.42 7.24
CA TRP A 366 12.88 -7.21 5.85
C TRP A 366 13.39 -5.80 5.55
N GLN A 367 13.42 -4.89 6.53
CA GLN A 367 13.97 -3.54 6.38
C GLN A 367 15.43 -3.58 5.91
N GLY A 368 15.88 -2.47 5.32
CA GLY A 368 17.23 -2.29 4.82
C GLY A 368 17.26 -2.02 3.33
N TYR A 369 18.32 -2.39 2.63
CA TYR A 369 18.46 -2.17 1.21
C TYR A 369 18.19 -3.44 0.42
N ILE A 370 17.53 -3.30 -0.74
CA ILE A 370 17.21 -4.40 -1.64
C ILE A 370 17.66 -4.06 -3.07
N PRO A 371 18.22 -5.02 -3.83
CA PRO A 371 18.53 -4.81 -5.24
C PRO A 371 17.25 -4.60 -6.06
N VAL A 372 17.26 -3.61 -6.94
CA VAL A 372 16.18 -3.31 -7.88
C VAL A 372 16.74 -3.38 -9.29
N THR A 373 16.21 -4.27 -10.12
CA THR A 373 16.59 -4.37 -11.54
C THR A 373 15.94 -3.21 -12.30
N THR A 374 16.78 -2.42 -12.98
CA THR A 374 16.38 -1.19 -13.67
C THR A 374 16.64 -1.21 -15.18
N GLY A 375 17.24 -2.29 -15.69
CA GLY A 375 17.57 -2.51 -17.09
C GLY A 375 18.36 -3.81 -17.24
N TYR A 376 18.87 -4.07 -18.45
CA TYR A 376 19.69 -5.24 -18.74
C TYR A 376 21.05 -5.17 -18.04
N HIS A 377 21.33 -6.12 -17.16
CA HIS A 377 22.50 -6.14 -16.26
C HIS A 377 22.67 -4.84 -15.43
N ASP A 378 21.58 -4.13 -15.19
CA ASP A 378 21.58 -2.86 -14.47
C ASP A 378 20.71 -2.97 -13.22
N GLN A 379 21.34 -2.86 -12.06
CA GLN A 379 20.68 -2.91 -10.76
C GLN A 379 21.11 -1.74 -9.90
N ILE A 380 20.20 -1.27 -9.10
CA ILE A 380 20.47 -0.29 -8.05
C ILE A 380 20.14 -0.88 -6.68
N LEU A 381 20.84 -0.43 -5.66
CA LEU A 381 20.51 -0.76 -4.28
C LEU A 381 19.57 0.32 -3.73
N TYR A 382 18.37 -0.08 -3.28
CA TYR A 382 17.35 0.89 -2.87
C TYR A 382 16.76 0.54 -1.50
N PRO A 383 16.43 1.53 -0.64
CA PRO A 383 15.91 1.26 0.69
C PRO A 383 14.51 0.64 0.64
N LEU A 384 14.29 -0.35 1.51
CA LEU A 384 13.01 -0.99 1.81
C LEU A 384 12.69 -0.76 3.29
N GLY A 385 11.49 -0.28 3.60
CA GLY A 385 11.11 0.01 4.97
C GLY A 385 9.60 0.03 5.19
N VAL A 386 9.20 0.10 6.46
CA VAL A 386 7.80 0.17 6.90
C VAL A 386 7.39 1.56 7.37
N ASP A 387 8.35 2.42 7.74
CA ASP A 387 8.10 3.73 8.31
C ASP A 387 8.69 4.87 7.50
N PHE A 388 7.95 5.97 7.42
CA PHE A 388 8.36 7.24 6.84
C PHE A 388 9.22 8.09 7.80
N GLU A 389 9.44 7.66 9.01
CA GLU A 389 10.48 8.21 9.86
C GLU A 389 11.82 7.72 9.31
N ALA A 390 12.28 8.34 8.22
CA ALA A 390 13.70 8.44 8.07
C ALA A 390 14.18 9.22 9.29
N ASP A 391 14.85 8.55 10.20
CA ASP A 391 15.76 9.21 11.12
C ASP A 391 16.72 10.01 10.25
N THR A 392 16.39 11.28 10.01
CA THR A 392 17.28 12.22 9.32
C THR A 392 18.56 12.43 10.12
N ASP A 393 18.62 11.96 11.36
CA ASP A 393 19.81 11.99 12.22
C ASP A 393 20.68 10.72 12.14
N ALA A 394 20.18 9.58 11.63
CA ALA A 394 20.97 8.35 11.52
C ALA A 394 21.77 8.25 10.20
N ALA A 395 21.47 9.07 9.20
CA ALA A 395 22.07 8.98 7.87
C ALA A 395 23.43 9.69 7.74
N HIS A 396 24.01 10.22 8.79
CA HIS A 396 25.27 10.97 8.75
C HIS A 396 26.31 10.55 9.78
N THR A 397 26.38 9.28 10.14
CA THR A 397 27.62 8.75 10.72
C THR A 397 28.40 8.11 9.56
N PRO A 398 29.47 8.75 9.06
CA PRO A 398 30.34 8.08 8.09
C PRO A 398 30.91 6.83 8.76
N ILE A 399 30.71 5.68 8.17
CA ILE A 399 31.45 4.47 8.56
C ILE A 399 32.92 4.79 8.30
N ASP A 400 33.70 4.98 9.35
CA ASP A 400 35.15 5.15 9.27
C ASP A 400 35.76 3.79 8.89
N ILE A 401 35.98 3.61 7.59
CA ILE A 401 36.62 2.41 7.02
C ILE A 401 38.11 2.30 7.40
N ASN A 402 38.66 3.21 8.23
CA ASN A 402 40.05 3.15 8.69
C ASN A 402 40.22 2.52 10.08
N ALA A 403 39.16 2.00 10.71
CA ALA A 403 39.26 1.37 12.04
C ALA A 403 39.55 -0.15 12.02
N VAL A 404 39.96 -0.71 10.87
CA VAL A 404 40.45 -2.11 10.81
C VAL A 404 41.94 -2.09 10.50
N GLY A 405 42.74 -2.08 11.55
CA GLY A 405 44.16 -2.30 11.36
C GLY A 405 45.07 -1.71 12.45
N SER A 406 45.19 -2.39 13.58
CA SER A 406 46.46 -2.58 14.30
C SER A 406 46.21 -3.10 15.72
N ASP A 407 46.10 -4.38 15.88
CA ASP A 407 46.47 -5.07 17.11
C ASP A 407 47.30 -6.30 16.77
N THR A 408 48.58 -6.02 16.54
CA THR A 408 49.63 -6.99 16.67
C THR A 408 50.29 -6.75 18.02
N ALA A 409 49.86 -7.43 19.04
CA ALA A 409 50.63 -7.61 20.25
C ALA A 409 51.28 -8.99 20.20
N GLY A 410 52.55 -9.01 20.03
CA GLY A 410 53.42 -10.18 20.19
C GLY A 410 53.62 -10.49 21.69
N PRO A 411 54.00 -11.74 22.00
CA PRO A 411 54.18 -12.22 23.37
C PRO A 411 55.58 -11.94 23.87
N ASP A 412 55.78 -11.69 25.13
CA ASP A 412 56.86 -12.15 25.95
C ASP A 412 56.93 -11.37 27.29
N ALA A 413 56.86 -12.02 28.40
CA ALA A 413 58.01 -12.42 29.22
C ALA A 413 57.54 -13.00 30.53
N LEU A 414 58.01 -14.17 30.73
CA LEU A 414 58.09 -14.90 32.01
C LEU A 414 59.13 -14.31 32.96
N GLU A 415 58.83 -14.43 34.26
CA GLU A 415 59.74 -14.67 35.42
C GLU A 415 60.19 -13.46 36.28
N PRO A 416 60.54 -13.77 37.51
CA PRO A 416 60.37 -15.01 38.29
C PRO A 416 59.37 -14.88 39.45
#